data_4e067b40674d0aff0b5aa81fb00c9a20
#
_entry.id   4e067b40674d0aff0b5aa81fb00c9a20
#
_cell.length_a   1.000
_cell.length_b   1.000
_cell.length_c   1.000
_cell.angle_alpha   90.00
_cell.angle_beta   90.00
_cell.angle_gamma   90.00
#
_symmetry.space_group_name_H-M   'P 1'
#
loop_
_entity.id
_entity.type
_entity.pdbx_description
1 polymer ?
#
loop_
_entity_poly.entity_id
_entity_poly.type
_entity_poly.pdbx_seq_one_letter_code
_entity_poly.pdbx_strand_id
1 'polypeptide(L)' 'VEGETIVALDITAGHVHRGMELLAMKRNFYQNITLTERVCSLCSNSHPCTYCMALEKIAGIQVPERGEYLRVIADEIK' A
#
# COMPACT_ATOMS: atom_id res chain seq x y z
N VAL A 1 -15.14 23.27 -15.66
CA VAL A 1 -13.91 24.03 -15.96
C VAL A 1 -14.20 25.12 -16.98
N GLU A 2 -13.51 26.22 -16.85
CA GLU A 2 -13.49 27.29 -17.85
C GLU A 2 -12.04 27.39 -18.35
N GLY A 3 -11.81 26.86 -19.56
CA GLY A 3 -10.45 26.66 -20.05
C GLY A 3 -9.75 25.65 -19.18
N GLU A 4 -8.62 26.03 -18.58
CA GLU A 4 -7.86 25.18 -17.66
C GLU A 4 -8.14 25.54 -16.19
N THR A 5 -9.01 26.51 -15.95
CA THR A 5 -9.36 26.95 -14.60
C THR A 5 -10.48 26.09 -14.04
N ILE A 6 -10.25 25.55 -12.84
CA ILE A 6 -11.26 24.81 -12.12
C ILE A 6 -12.21 25.80 -11.44
N VAL A 7 -13.48 25.79 -11.85
CA VAL A 7 -14.52 26.70 -11.31
C VAL A 7 -15.22 26.09 -10.12
N ALA A 8 -15.49 24.78 -10.20
CA ALA A 8 -16.15 24.05 -9.13
C ALA A 8 -15.66 22.61 -9.12
N LEU A 9 -15.63 22.01 -7.96
CA LEU A 9 -15.18 20.62 -7.80
C LEU A 9 -16.17 19.88 -6.93
N ASP A 10 -16.66 18.73 -7.42
CA ASP A 10 -17.49 17.83 -6.66
C ASP A 10 -16.82 16.46 -6.62
N ILE A 11 -16.53 15.98 -5.41
CA ILE A 11 -15.80 14.73 -5.23
C ILE A 11 -16.75 13.69 -4.66
N THR A 12 -16.88 12.58 -5.39
CA THR A 12 -17.63 11.41 -4.90
C THR A 12 -16.66 10.28 -4.68
N ALA A 13 -16.40 9.96 -3.42
CA ALA A 13 -15.50 8.88 -3.05
C ALA A 13 -16.26 7.55 -2.94
N GLY A 14 -15.57 6.45 -3.14
CA GLY A 14 -16.11 5.13 -2.89
C GLY A 14 -16.31 4.24 -4.11
N HIS A 15 -16.08 4.74 -5.31
CA HIS A 15 -16.27 3.95 -6.54
C HIS A 15 -15.36 2.70 -6.59
N VAL A 16 -14.18 2.78 -5.98
CA VAL A 16 -13.24 1.66 -5.92
C VAL A 16 -13.17 1.04 -4.52
N HIS A 17 -14.19 1.27 -3.71
CA HIS A 17 -14.26 0.69 -2.37
C HIS A 17 -14.44 -0.82 -2.48
N ARG A 18 -13.49 -1.58 -1.94
CA ARG A 18 -13.48 -3.03 -2.02
C ARG A 18 -13.48 -3.71 -0.66
N GLY A 19 -13.81 -2.96 0.40
CA GLY A 19 -13.89 -3.50 1.76
C GLY A 19 -12.55 -3.96 2.31
N MET A 20 -11.46 -3.28 1.97
CA MET A 20 -10.12 -3.67 2.38
C MET A 20 -9.96 -3.69 3.90
N GLU A 21 -10.53 -2.71 4.60
CA GLU A 21 -10.45 -2.66 6.05
C GLU A 21 -11.13 -3.87 6.69
N LEU A 22 -12.31 -4.25 6.19
CA LEU A 22 -13.03 -5.41 6.70
C LEU A 22 -12.27 -6.71 6.43
N LEU A 23 -11.73 -6.85 5.22
CA LEU A 23 -10.92 -8.01 4.86
C LEU A 23 -9.67 -8.10 5.74
N ALA A 24 -9.04 -6.97 6.02
CA ALA A 24 -7.86 -6.92 6.87
C ALA A 24 -8.16 -7.39 8.29
N MET A 25 -9.35 -7.08 8.80
CA MET A 25 -9.78 -7.52 10.12
C MET A 25 -10.04 -9.03 10.17
N LYS A 26 -10.44 -9.62 9.05
CA LYS A 26 -10.75 -11.05 8.96
C LYS A 26 -9.54 -11.94 8.67
N ARG A 27 -8.43 -11.34 8.28
CA ARG A 27 -7.19 -12.06 7.94
C ARG A 27 -6.16 -11.85 9.04
N ASN A 28 -5.19 -12.78 9.14
CA ASN A 28 -4.08 -12.59 10.06
C ASN A 28 -3.06 -11.61 9.44
N PHE A 29 -2.09 -11.18 10.25
CA PHE A 29 -1.09 -10.19 9.79
C PHE A 29 -0.26 -10.68 8.61
N TYR A 30 -0.02 -11.98 8.53
CA TYR A 30 0.77 -12.57 7.44
C TYR A 30 0.01 -12.52 6.11
N GLN A 31 -1.27 -12.85 6.15
CA GLN A 31 -2.14 -12.81 4.96
C GLN A 31 -2.37 -11.38 4.49
N ASN A 32 -2.34 -10.42 5.38
CA ASN A 32 -2.54 -9.02 5.04
C ASN A 32 -1.41 -8.45 4.19
N ILE A 33 -0.23 -9.06 4.18
CA ILE A 33 0.85 -8.66 3.28
C ILE A 33 0.37 -8.77 1.82
N THR A 34 -0.24 -9.90 1.48
CA THR A 34 -0.79 -10.11 0.14
C THR A 34 -2.00 -9.22 -0.13
N LEU A 35 -2.83 -9.01 0.88
CA LEU A 35 -4.00 -8.14 0.77
C LEU A 35 -3.61 -6.70 0.46
N THR A 36 -2.59 -6.17 1.14
CA THR A 36 -2.13 -4.79 0.91
C THR A 36 -1.56 -4.60 -0.49
N GLU A 37 -1.02 -5.64 -1.07
CA GLU A 37 -0.54 -5.63 -2.45
C GLU A 37 -1.65 -5.32 -3.44
N ARG A 38 -2.89 -5.68 -3.15
CA ARG A 38 -4.04 -5.51 -4.01
C ARG A 38 -4.78 -4.19 -3.84
N VAL A 39 -4.33 -3.34 -2.94
CA VAL A 39 -4.95 -2.03 -2.75
C VAL A 39 -4.76 -1.14 -3.98
N CYS A 40 -3.58 -1.18 -4.57
CA CYS A 40 -3.25 -0.36 -5.73
C CYS A 40 -2.48 -1.20 -6.75
N SER A 41 -2.99 -1.28 -7.98
CA SER A 41 -2.33 -2.05 -9.03
C SER A 41 -1.13 -1.31 -9.63
N LEU A 42 -1.15 0.03 -9.61
CA LEU A 42 -0.06 0.84 -10.15
C LEU A 42 1.17 0.86 -9.24
N CYS A 43 0.96 0.69 -7.94
CA CYS A 43 2.02 0.74 -6.93
C CYS A 43 1.97 -0.49 -6.04
N SER A 44 1.85 -1.66 -6.66
CA SER A 44 1.60 -2.92 -5.96
C SER A 44 2.65 -3.26 -4.90
N ASN A 45 3.87 -2.77 -5.05
CA ASN A 45 4.94 -3.03 -4.09
C ASN A 45 4.99 -2.02 -2.94
N SER A 46 4.45 -0.81 -3.12
CA SER A 46 4.55 0.25 -2.11
C SER A 46 3.77 -0.05 -0.84
N HIS A 47 2.53 -0.50 -0.98
CA HIS A 47 1.68 -0.81 0.17
C HIS A 47 2.21 -2.00 0.99
N PRO A 48 2.55 -3.14 0.38
CA PRO A 48 3.11 -4.24 1.17
C PRO A 48 4.47 -3.92 1.76
N CYS A 49 5.30 -3.14 1.08
CA CYS A 49 6.59 -2.71 1.61
C CYS A 49 6.41 -1.90 2.90
N THR A 50 5.51 -0.91 2.88
CA THR A 50 5.20 -0.09 4.06
C THR A 50 4.62 -0.93 5.18
N TYR A 51 3.71 -1.84 4.85
CA TYR A 51 3.10 -2.73 5.82
C TYR A 51 4.13 -3.64 6.49
N CYS A 52 5.05 -4.21 5.70
CA CYS A 52 6.13 -5.05 6.23
C CYS A 52 7.07 -4.26 7.13
N MET A 53 7.39 -3.02 6.78
CA MET A 53 8.22 -2.15 7.62
C MET A 53 7.55 -1.90 8.98
N ALA A 54 6.23 -1.69 8.98
CA ALA A 54 5.47 -1.50 10.21
C ALA A 54 5.47 -2.76 11.07
N LEU A 55 5.28 -3.92 10.47
CA LEU A 55 5.32 -5.21 11.18
C LEU A 55 6.69 -5.48 11.79
N GLU A 56 7.76 -5.19 11.06
CA GLU A 56 9.13 -5.37 11.55
C GLU A 56 9.41 -4.48 12.75
N LYS A 57 8.91 -3.26 12.72
CA LYS A 57 9.06 -2.33 13.82
C LYS A 57 8.33 -2.80 15.07
N ILE A 58 7.12 -3.33 14.90
CA ILE A 58 6.32 -3.86 16.01
C ILE A 58 6.98 -5.09 16.59
N ALA A 59 7.49 -5.99 15.75
CA ALA A 59 8.10 -7.24 16.18
C ALA A 59 9.56 -7.09 16.63
N GLY A 60 10.18 -5.92 16.38
CA GLY A 60 11.57 -5.69 16.71
C GLY A 60 12.56 -6.44 15.85
N ILE A 61 12.15 -6.78 14.63
CA ILE A 61 12.99 -7.53 13.68
C ILE A 61 13.89 -6.54 12.93
N GLN A 62 15.18 -6.88 12.83
CA GLN A 62 16.11 -6.11 12.02
C GLN A 62 16.31 -6.81 10.67
N VAL A 63 16.16 -6.02 9.61
CA VAL A 63 16.33 -6.53 8.25
C VAL A 63 17.83 -6.46 7.89
N PRO A 64 18.41 -7.52 7.31
CA PRO A 64 19.78 -7.46 6.82
C PRO A 64 19.97 -6.37 5.78
N GLU A 65 21.18 -5.82 5.69
CA GLU A 65 21.50 -4.76 4.73
C GLU A 65 21.13 -5.16 3.30
N ARG A 66 21.41 -6.40 2.92
CA ARG A 66 21.04 -6.92 1.60
C ARG A 66 19.52 -6.85 1.38
N GLY A 67 18.72 -7.17 2.40
CA GLY A 67 17.27 -7.10 2.33
C GLY A 67 16.78 -5.67 2.09
N GLU A 68 17.39 -4.69 2.74
CA GLU A 68 17.08 -3.29 2.54
C GLU A 68 17.35 -2.84 1.10
N TYR A 69 18.52 -3.21 0.55
CA TYR A 69 18.86 -2.90 -0.83
C TYR A 69 17.89 -3.56 -1.81
N LEU A 70 17.53 -4.81 -1.59
CA LEU A 70 16.59 -5.52 -2.46
C LEU A 70 15.22 -4.87 -2.44
N ARG A 71 14.78 -4.36 -1.28
CA ARG A 71 13.51 -3.63 -1.17
C ARG A 71 13.53 -2.36 -2.01
N VAL A 72 14.61 -1.60 -1.95
CA VAL A 72 14.72 -0.36 -2.72
C VAL A 72 14.69 -0.68 -4.22
N ILE A 73 15.42 -1.70 -4.65
CA ILE A 73 15.42 -2.12 -6.05
C ILE A 73 14.02 -2.50 -6.51
N ALA A 74 13.31 -3.33 -5.73
CA ALA A 74 11.95 -3.75 -6.06
C ALA A 74 10.99 -2.57 -6.13
N ASP A 75 11.12 -1.63 -5.21
CA ASP A 75 10.26 -0.47 -5.16
C ASP A 75 10.47 0.47 -6.34
N GLU A 76 11.71 0.61 -6.78
CA GLU A 76 12.04 1.48 -7.92
C GLU A 76 11.65 0.86 -9.27
N ILE A 77 11.60 -0.46 -9.37
CA ILE A 77 11.26 -1.14 -10.62
C ILE A 77 9.76 -1.09 -10.91
N LYS A 78 8.92 -0.99 -9.91
CA LYS A 78 7.45 -1.04 -10.07
C LYS A 78 6.88 -0.07 -11.09
#